data_45b94fe170fd9344c280c0ca8b640a10
#
_entry.id   45b94fe170fd9344c280c0ca8b640a10
#
_cell.length_a   1.000
_cell.length_b   1.000
_cell.length_c   1.000
_cell.angle_alpha   90.00
_cell.angle_beta   90.00
_cell.angle_gamma   90.00
#
_symmetry.space_group_name_H-M   'P 1'
#
loop_
_entity.id
_entity.type
_entity.pdbx_description
1 polymer ?
#
loop_
_entity_poly.entity_id
_entity_poly.type
_entity_poly.pdbx_seq_one_letter_code
_entity_poly.pdbx_strand_id
1 'polypeptide(L)'
;MKTVLLTGACGGIGSAVARALDAAGHHLLLLDLDPLALEALDDGLQGDHTLVPFDLWRSGFDAYVRLAELIQEDHGKLDAVINLAAVCGGLRPLAHADPTGWLQGLQVNLTAPLWLFQTLLPLMQAAAAPRFIVSLHRKHRTQSAYWHSYGIAQAALAQLVHDLYQEKHAYPTLGFAIVDPGWVDTPLSRSVFPAGQPHWQSADAVAPYYLAALTGDSDQLEHYP
;
A
#
# COMPACT_ATOMS: atom_id res chain seq x y z
N MET A 1 5.71 -1.16 20.30
CA MET A 1 5.64 -2.14 19.22
C MET A 1 4.24 -2.10 18.64
N LYS A 2 4.09 -1.98 17.32
CA LYS A 2 2.82 -2.01 16.57
C LYS A 2 2.83 -3.22 15.64
N THR A 3 1.64 -3.78 15.32
CA THR A 3 1.45 -4.81 14.30
C THR A 3 0.98 -4.13 13.02
N VAL A 4 1.76 -4.23 11.93
CA VAL A 4 1.56 -3.48 10.69
C VAL A 4 1.46 -4.43 9.50
N LEU A 5 0.34 -4.41 8.77
CA LEU A 5 0.25 -5.05 7.46
C LEU A 5 0.84 -4.13 6.39
N LEU A 6 1.82 -4.61 5.66
CA LEU A 6 2.50 -3.91 4.57
C LEU A 6 2.26 -4.64 3.26
N THR A 7 1.48 -4.06 2.34
CA THR A 7 1.26 -4.65 1.01
C THR A 7 2.32 -4.18 0.02
N GLY A 8 2.69 -5.03 -0.94
CA GLY A 8 3.78 -4.73 -1.86
C GLY A 8 5.14 -4.67 -1.16
N ALA A 9 5.30 -5.51 -0.12
CA ALA A 9 6.47 -5.51 0.78
C ALA A 9 7.79 -5.72 0.05
N CYS A 10 7.81 -6.54 -1.01
CA CYS A 10 8.99 -6.82 -1.83
C CYS A 10 9.26 -5.76 -2.91
N GLY A 11 8.37 -4.79 -3.09
CA GLY A 11 8.55 -3.67 -4.01
C GLY A 11 9.67 -2.72 -3.56
N GLY A 12 10.10 -1.81 -4.46
CA GLY A 12 11.19 -0.88 -4.15
C GLY A 12 10.93 -0.04 -2.89
N ILE A 13 9.77 0.63 -2.80
CA ILE A 13 9.39 1.39 -1.58
C ILE A 13 9.07 0.43 -0.44
N GLY A 14 8.33 -0.67 -0.71
CA GLY A 14 7.90 -1.64 0.31
C GLY A 14 9.06 -2.20 1.12
N SER A 15 10.13 -2.65 0.46
CA SER A 15 11.32 -3.20 1.13
C SER A 15 12.07 -2.15 1.97
N ALA A 16 12.12 -0.90 1.53
CA ALA A 16 12.72 0.18 2.32
C ALA A 16 11.86 0.52 3.55
N VAL A 17 10.53 0.55 3.40
CA VAL A 17 9.59 0.76 4.51
C VAL A 17 9.64 -0.41 5.49
N ALA A 18 9.70 -1.67 5.00
CA ALA A 18 9.85 -2.85 5.85
C ALA A 18 11.09 -2.74 6.75
N ARG A 19 12.27 -2.47 6.15
CA ARG A 19 13.51 -2.27 6.92
C ARG A 19 13.40 -1.14 7.96
N ALA A 20 12.78 -0.04 7.59
CA ALA A 20 12.65 1.10 8.50
C ALA A 20 11.69 0.82 9.66
N LEU A 21 10.60 0.10 9.43
CA LEU A 21 9.64 -0.32 10.45
C LEU A 21 10.23 -1.41 11.37
N ASP A 22 10.97 -2.37 10.83
CA ASP A 22 11.71 -3.39 11.58
C ASP A 22 12.74 -2.73 12.51
N ALA A 23 13.57 -1.83 11.99
CA ALA A 23 14.54 -1.07 12.79
C ALA A 23 13.88 -0.21 13.90
N ALA A 24 12.61 0.19 13.72
CA ALA A 24 11.81 0.87 14.72
C ALA A 24 11.15 -0.11 15.73
N GLY A 25 11.37 -1.42 15.61
CA GLY A 25 10.88 -2.46 16.52
C GLY A 25 9.40 -2.79 16.34
N HIS A 26 8.86 -2.68 15.12
CA HIS A 26 7.49 -3.08 14.82
C HIS A 26 7.42 -4.52 14.31
N HIS A 27 6.31 -5.21 14.58
CA HIS A 27 6.01 -6.51 13.97
C HIS A 27 5.29 -6.31 12.64
N LEU A 28 5.77 -6.96 11.57
CA LEU A 28 5.27 -6.78 10.22
C LEU A 28 4.55 -8.03 9.72
N LEU A 29 3.42 -7.83 9.05
CA LEU A 29 2.80 -8.79 8.17
C LEU A 29 3.18 -8.36 6.76
N LEU A 30 4.15 -9.04 6.17
CA LEU A 30 4.73 -8.73 4.87
C LEU A 30 3.90 -9.39 3.76
N LEU A 31 3.06 -8.61 3.09
CA LEU A 31 2.18 -9.11 2.03
C LEU A 31 2.76 -8.78 0.65
N ASP A 32 3.00 -9.81 -0.13
CA ASP A 32 3.38 -9.71 -1.54
C ASP A 32 2.95 -10.96 -2.32
N LEU A 33 3.07 -10.92 -3.64
CA LEU A 33 2.71 -12.01 -4.55
C LEU A 33 3.72 -13.17 -4.51
N ASP A 34 5.01 -12.86 -4.41
CA ASP A 34 6.11 -13.83 -4.55
C ASP A 34 6.62 -14.31 -3.17
N PRO A 35 6.34 -15.57 -2.79
CA PRO A 35 6.77 -16.11 -1.50
C PRO A 35 8.31 -16.17 -1.36
N LEU A 36 9.07 -16.41 -2.44
CA LEU A 36 10.52 -16.43 -2.37
C LEU A 36 11.11 -15.04 -2.15
N ALA A 37 10.49 -14.01 -2.74
CA ALA A 37 10.89 -12.64 -2.49
C ALA A 37 10.56 -12.19 -1.06
N LEU A 38 9.47 -12.70 -0.47
CA LEU A 38 9.12 -12.47 0.93
C LEU A 38 10.16 -13.11 1.87
N GLU A 39 10.53 -14.36 1.64
CA GLU A 39 11.60 -15.04 2.41
C GLU A 39 12.93 -14.28 2.33
N ALA A 40 13.33 -13.87 1.12
CA ALA A 40 14.57 -13.11 0.93
C ALA A 40 14.53 -11.72 1.59
N LEU A 41 13.35 -11.07 1.67
CA LEU A 41 13.19 -9.81 2.40
C LEU A 41 13.32 -10.05 3.90
N ASP A 42 12.63 -11.05 4.44
CA ASP A 42 12.61 -11.38 5.87
C ASP A 42 13.99 -11.78 6.40
N ASP A 43 14.75 -12.54 5.63
CA ASP A 43 16.15 -12.89 5.94
C ASP A 43 17.07 -11.67 6.16
N GLY A 44 16.70 -10.52 5.60
CA GLY A 44 17.40 -9.25 5.74
C GLY A 44 16.92 -8.38 6.90
N LEU A 45 15.85 -8.77 7.61
CA LEU A 45 15.27 -8.06 8.75
C LEU A 45 15.78 -8.65 10.06
N GLN A 46 15.59 -7.93 11.17
CA GLN A 46 16.10 -8.33 12.49
C GLN A 46 15.02 -8.96 13.37
N GLY A 47 13.77 -8.56 13.16
CA GLY A 47 12.60 -9.06 13.89
C GLY A 47 12.09 -10.40 13.37
N ASP A 48 11.14 -10.96 14.08
CA ASP A 48 10.34 -12.10 13.63
C ASP A 48 9.05 -11.54 13.00
N HIS A 49 8.84 -11.79 11.71
CA HIS A 49 7.75 -11.22 10.94
C HIS A 49 6.85 -12.31 10.34
N THR A 50 5.63 -11.95 9.96
CA THR A 50 4.69 -12.87 9.32
C THR A 50 4.71 -12.68 7.82
N LEU A 51 5.06 -13.72 7.07
CA LEU A 51 5.03 -13.71 5.62
C LEU A 51 3.62 -14.05 5.12
N VAL A 52 3.07 -13.19 4.26
CA VAL A 52 1.72 -13.29 3.73
C VAL A 52 1.77 -13.33 2.20
N PRO A 53 2.06 -14.48 1.58
CA PRO A 53 1.98 -14.60 0.13
C PRO A 53 0.51 -14.49 -0.32
N PHE A 54 0.21 -13.44 -1.10
CA PHE A 54 -1.18 -13.14 -1.47
C PHE A 54 -1.28 -12.44 -2.84
N ASP A 55 -2.12 -12.97 -3.73
CA ASP A 55 -2.38 -12.40 -5.05
C ASP A 55 -3.56 -11.43 -5.02
N LEU A 56 -3.28 -10.14 -4.93
CA LEU A 56 -4.29 -9.08 -4.93
C LEU A 56 -5.10 -9.01 -6.25
N TRP A 57 -4.56 -9.56 -7.34
CA TRP A 57 -5.23 -9.57 -8.64
C TRP A 57 -6.25 -10.71 -8.78
N ARG A 58 -5.82 -11.95 -8.46
CA ARG A 58 -6.61 -13.15 -8.73
C ARG A 58 -7.48 -13.59 -7.56
N SER A 59 -7.24 -13.08 -6.38
CA SER A 59 -8.03 -13.40 -5.20
C SER A 59 -9.42 -12.75 -5.27
N GLY A 60 -10.46 -13.54 -5.09
CA GLY A 60 -11.82 -13.04 -4.88
C GLY A 60 -12.00 -12.50 -3.45
N PHE A 61 -13.10 -11.79 -3.21
CA PHE A 61 -13.39 -11.17 -1.90
C PHE A 61 -13.31 -12.16 -0.73
N ASP A 62 -13.77 -13.41 -0.91
CA ASP A 62 -13.69 -14.45 0.11
C ASP A 62 -12.25 -14.77 0.57
N ALA A 63 -11.26 -14.60 -0.31
CA ALA A 63 -9.86 -14.78 0.09
C ALA A 63 -9.38 -13.66 1.02
N TYR A 64 -9.85 -12.42 0.83
CA TYR A 64 -9.56 -11.30 1.75
C TYR A 64 -10.25 -11.50 3.11
N VAL A 65 -11.46 -12.07 3.13
CA VAL A 65 -12.13 -12.45 4.37
C VAL A 65 -11.29 -13.49 5.13
N ARG A 66 -10.86 -14.59 4.44
CA ARG A 66 -10.00 -15.61 5.06
C ARG A 66 -8.67 -15.06 5.55
N LEU A 67 -8.07 -14.12 4.80
CA LEU A 67 -6.85 -13.42 5.25
C LEU A 67 -7.10 -12.68 6.56
N ALA A 68 -8.22 -11.96 6.68
CA ALA A 68 -8.57 -11.25 7.90
C ALA A 68 -8.82 -12.22 9.08
N GLU A 69 -9.46 -13.37 8.84
CA GLU A 69 -9.68 -14.42 9.84
C GLU A 69 -8.34 -14.95 10.38
N LEU A 70 -7.40 -15.30 9.50
CA LEU A 70 -6.06 -15.76 9.88
C LEU A 70 -5.31 -14.71 10.72
N ILE A 71 -5.33 -13.46 10.28
CA ILE A 71 -4.70 -12.36 11.05
C ILE A 71 -5.38 -12.18 12.41
N GLN A 72 -6.71 -12.36 12.49
CA GLN A 72 -7.45 -12.30 13.75
C GLN A 72 -7.03 -13.41 14.72
N GLU A 73 -6.84 -14.63 14.23
CA GLU A 73 -6.42 -15.79 15.02
C GLU A 73 -5.01 -15.60 15.57
N ASP A 74 -4.07 -15.12 14.74
CA ASP A 74 -2.65 -15.02 15.10
C ASP A 74 -2.31 -13.76 15.91
N HIS A 75 -2.97 -12.62 15.60
CA HIS A 75 -2.57 -11.30 16.11
C HIS A 75 -3.67 -10.56 16.88
N GLY A 76 -4.94 -10.88 16.64
CA GLY A 76 -6.09 -10.29 17.32
C GLY A 76 -6.40 -8.83 16.95
N LYS A 77 -5.42 -8.07 16.46
CA LYS A 77 -5.57 -6.66 16.07
C LYS A 77 -4.55 -6.25 15.00
N LEU A 78 -4.83 -5.15 14.31
CA LEU A 78 -3.88 -4.45 13.44
C LEU A 78 -3.76 -2.98 13.85
N ASP A 79 -2.55 -2.54 14.14
CA ASP A 79 -2.26 -1.13 14.46
C ASP A 79 -2.15 -0.28 13.18
N ALA A 80 -1.80 -0.87 12.04
CA ALA A 80 -1.85 -0.18 10.76
C ALA A 80 -1.95 -1.11 9.55
N VAL A 81 -2.51 -0.57 8.47
CA VAL A 81 -2.38 -1.09 7.11
C VAL A 81 -1.65 -0.04 6.27
N ILE A 82 -0.53 -0.40 5.67
CA ILE A 82 0.23 0.44 4.73
C ILE A 82 0.10 -0.19 3.33
N ASN A 83 -0.68 0.46 2.48
CA ASN A 83 -0.93 -0.01 1.12
C ASN A 83 0.06 0.59 0.13
N LEU A 84 1.05 -0.22 -0.29
CA LEU A 84 2.07 0.13 -1.27
C LEU A 84 1.97 -0.70 -2.56
N ALA A 85 1.24 -1.80 -2.53
CA ALA A 85 1.09 -2.66 -3.70
C ALA A 85 0.51 -1.88 -4.88
N ALA A 86 1.19 -1.94 -6.01
CA ALA A 86 0.74 -1.30 -7.25
C ALA A 86 1.28 -2.02 -8.47
N VAL A 87 0.51 -1.98 -9.56
CA VAL A 87 0.92 -2.45 -10.89
C VAL A 87 0.72 -1.35 -11.92
N CYS A 88 1.65 -1.24 -12.86
CA CYS A 88 1.56 -0.32 -14.00
C CYS A 88 1.82 -1.09 -15.29
N GLY A 89 0.86 -1.12 -16.21
CA GLY A 89 0.93 -1.85 -17.49
C GLY A 89 1.74 -1.12 -18.58
N GLY A 90 2.59 -0.16 -18.20
CA GLY A 90 3.34 0.69 -19.14
C GLY A 90 2.49 1.83 -19.68
N LEU A 91 3.09 2.72 -20.48
CA LEU A 91 2.41 3.88 -21.09
C LEU A 91 1.82 3.50 -22.45
N ARG A 92 0.52 3.77 -22.64
CA ARG A 92 -0.14 3.61 -23.94
C ARG A 92 -1.43 4.44 -24.02
N PRO A 93 -1.88 4.81 -25.23
CA PRO A 93 -3.17 5.46 -25.42
C PRO A 93 -4.32 4.59 -24.87
N LEU A 94 -5.35 5.22 -24.30
CA LEU A 94 -6.54 4.51 -23.80
C LEU A 94 -7.23 3.68 -24.90
N ALA A 95 -7.21 4.16 -26.14
CA ALA A 95 -7.77 3.41 -27.28
C ALA A 95 -7.09 2.05 -27.54
N HIS A 96 -5.90 1.84 -26.99
CA HIS A 96 -5.11 0.61 -27.14
C HIS A 96 -4.81 -0.06 -25.78
N ALA A 97 -5.60 0.27 -24.75
CA ALA A 97 -5.47 -0.38 -23.45
C ALA A 97 -5.79 -1.88 -23.58
N ASP A 98 -4.91 -2.73 -23.09
CA ASP A 98 -5.18 -4.16 -22.98
C ASP A 98 -6.30 -4.41 -21.96
N PRO A 99 -7.41 -5.11 -22.33
CA PRO A 99 -8.51 -5.34 -21.41
C PRO A 99 -8.12 -6.06 -20.11
N THR A 100 -7.23 -7.04 -20.17
CA THR A 100 -6.78 -7.79 -19.00
C THR A 100 -5.92 -6.90 -18.10
N GLY A 101 -4.93 -6.18 -18.67
CA GLY A 101 -4.09 -5.25 -17.92
C GLY A 101 -4.88 -4.06 -17.36
N TRP A 102 -5.95 -3.64 -18.04
CA TRP A 102 -6.90 -2.64 -17.52
C TRP A 102 -7.57 -3.12 -16.25
N LEU A 103 -8.18 -4.32 -16.28
CA LEU A 103 -8.85 -4.90 -15.11
C LEU A 103 -7.87 -5.18 -13.97
N GLN A 104 -6.66 -5.70 -14.29
CA GLN A 104 -5.62 -5.91 -13.30
C GLN A 104 -5.22 -4.60 -12.61
N GLY A 105 -5.01 -3.54 -13.38
CA GLY A 105 -4.66 -2.22 -12.84
C GLY A 105 -5.73 -1.67 -11.90
N LEU A 106 -7.02 -1.79 -12.24
CA LEU A 106 -8.12 -1.38 -11.37
C LEU A 106 -8.24 -2.29 -10.14
N GLN A 107 -8.11 -3.60 -10.32
CA GLN A 107 -8.21 -4.54 -9.20
C GLN A 107 -7.12 -4.30 -8.16
N VAL A 108 -5.84 -4.27 -8.57
CA VAL A 108 -4.73 -4.16 -7.63
C VAL A 108 -4.63 -2.76 -7.02
N ASN A 109 -4.80 -1.70 -7.86
CA ASN A 109 -4.53 -0.34 -7.41
C ASN A 109 -5.73 0.37 -6.77
N LEU A 110 -6.95 -0.20 -6.86
CA LEU A 110 -8.17 0.42 -6.33
C LEU A 110 -9.06 -0.55 -5.56
N THR A 111 -9.46 -1.67 -6.17
CA THR A 111 -10.41 -2.60 -5.55
C THR A 111 -9.78 -3.33 -4.36
N ALA A 112 -8.53 -3.79 -4.50
CA ALA A 112 -7.82 -4.48 -3.42
C ALA A 112 -7.63 -3.61 -2.16
N PRO A 113 -7.20 -2.33 -2.24
CA PRO A 113 -7.21 -1.43 -1.09
C PRO A 113 -8.56 -1.31 -0.38
N LEU A 114 -9.67 -1.21 -1.15
CA LEU A 114 -11.01 -1.18 -0.58
C LEU A 114 -11.36 -2.50 0.14
N TRP A 115 -11.09 -3.65 -0.50
CA TRP A 115 -11.38 -4.94 0.10
C TRP A 115 -10.51 -5.21 1.34
N LEU A 116 -9.25 -4.82 1.35
CA LEU A 116 -8.39 -4.86 2.53
C LEU A 116 -8.96 -3.99 3.64
N PHE A 117 -9.37 -2.75 3.32
CA PHE A 117 -10.01 -1.88 4.30
C PHE A 117 -11.25 -2.53 4.92
N GLN A 118 -12.17 -3.04 4.09
CA GLN A 118 -13.43 -3.63 4.53
C GLN A 118 -13.23 -4.86 5.42
N THR A 119 -12.33 -5.76 5.02
CA THR A 119 -12.14 -7.03 5.74
C THR A 119 -11.28 -6.87 6.99
N LEU A 120 -10.33 -5.93 6.99
CA LEU A 120 -9.43 -5.68 8.12
C LEU A 120 -9.95 -4.61 9.09
N LEU A 121 -11.05 -3.91 8.77
CA LEU A 121 -11.61 -2.87 9.63
C LEU A 121 -11.89 -3.35 11.07
N PRO A 122 -12.47 -4.54 11.32
CA PRO A 122 -12.66 -5.03 12.69
C PRO A 122 -11.35 -5.18 13.47
N LEU A 123 -10.28 -5.66 12.81
CA LEU A 123 -8.95 -5.79 13.40
C LEU A 123 -8.32 -4.44 13.72
N MET A 124 -8.49 -3.46 12.84
CA MET A 124 -8.04 -2.09 13.08
C MET A 124 -8.83 -1.45 14.24
N GLN A 125 -10.14 -1.64 14.31
CA GLN A 125 -10.96 -1.12 15.41
C GLN A 125 -10.61 -1.72 16.78
N ALA A 126 -9.98 -2.90 16.81
CA ALA A 126 -9.47 -3.51 18.05
C ALA A 126 -8.16 -2.84 18.55
N ALA A 127 -7.50 -2.03 17.75
CA ALA A 127 -6.31 -1.27 18.14
C ALA A 127 -6.68 0.10 18.73
N ALA A 128 -5.84 0.63 19.61
CA ALA A 128 -6.11 1.90 20.30
C ALA A 128 -6.07 3.13 19.37
N ALA A 129 -5.15 3.15 18.41
CA ALA A 129 -4.97 4.25 17.45
C ALA A 129 -4.56 3.69 16.09
N PRO A 130 -5.48 3.01 15.37
CA PRO A 130 -5.18 2.35 14.12
C PRO A 130 -4.97 3.36 12.98
N ARG A 131 -4.20 2.97 11.97
CA ARG A 131 -3.90 3.81 10.80
C ARG A 131 -4.15 3.05 9.49
N PHE A 132 -4.83 3.70 8.54
CA PHE A 132 -4.93 3.26 7.16
C PHE A 132 -4.16 4.23 6.26
N ILE A 133 -3.03 3.77 5.73
CA ILE A 133 -2.06 4.58 5.01
C ILE A 133 -2.00 4.08 3.57
N VAL A 134 -2.16 4.98 2.61
CA VAL A 134 -2.02 4.64 1.19
C VAL A 134 -0.92 5.44 0.53
N SER A 135 -0.19 4.79 -0.37
CA SER A 135 0.76 5.47 -1.25
C SER A 135 0.06 5.89 -2.54
N LEU A 136 0.21 7.14 -2.91
CA LEU A 136 -0.34 7.70 -4.14
C LEU A 136 0.73 8.45 -4.91
N HIS A 137 0.59 8.50 -6.23
CA HIS A 137 1.40 9.36 -7.08
C HIS A 137 0.50 10.45 -7.70
N ARG A 138 0.31 11.56 -6.97
CA ARG A 138 -0.64 12.64 -7.36
C ARG A 138 -0.19 13.48 -8.53
N LYS A 139 1.10 13.52 -8.85
CA LYS A 139 1.63 14.28 -10.01
C LYS A 139 1.03 13.82 -11.35
N HIS A 140 0.50 12.59 -11.42
CA HIS A 140 -0.25 12.12 -12.60
C HIS A 140 -1.57 12.85 -12.85
N ARG A 141 -2.13 13.56 -11.86
CA ARG A 141 -3.36 14.33 -12.05
C ARG A 141 -3.22 15.47 -13.05
N THR A 142 -2.01 15.97 -13.26
CA THR A 142 -1.72 17.09 -14.19
C THR A 142 -1.07 16.66 -15.49
N GLN A 143 -0.53 15.42 -15.57
CA GLN A 143 0.15 14.87 -16.74
C GLN A 143 -0.24 13.41 -16.92
N SER A 144 -1.55 13.14 -17.04
CA SER A 144 -2.12 11.79 -16.99
C SER A 144 -2.26 11.09 -18.33
N ALA A 145 -1.82 11.70 -19.46
CA ALA A 145 -1.88 11.04 -20.76
C ALA A 145 -1.06 9.74 -20.74
N TYR A 146 -1.61 8.68 -21.32
CA TYR A 146 -1.00 7.36 -21.49
C TYR A 146 -0.91 6.46 -20.24
N TRP A 147 -1.27 6.94 -19.04
CA TRP A 147 -1.20 6.15 -17.80
C TRP A 147 -2.38 5.19 -17.59
N HIS A 148 -3.35 5.17 -18.47
CA HIS A 148 -4.56 4.34 -18.52
C HIS A 148 -5.09 3.92 -17.13
N SER A 149 -5.22 2.58 -16.83
CA SER A 149 -5.78 2.11 -15.55
C SER A 149 -4.99 2.57 -14.32
N TYR A 150 -3.65 2.70 -14.41
CA TYR A 150 -2.83 3.17 -13.28
C TYR A 150 -3.22 4.59 -12.87
N GLY A 151 -3.19 5.54 -13.81
CA GLY A 151 -3.50 6.95 -13.51
C GLY A 151 -4.93 7.14 -13.01
N ILE A 152 -5.88 6.39 -13.60
CA ILE A 152 -7.29 6.42 -13.20
C ILE A 152 -7.46 5.84 -11.80
N ALA A 153 -6.84 4.68 -11.51
CA ALA A 153 -6.91 4.06 -10.20
C ALA A 153 -6.27 4.94 -9.10
N GLN A 154 -5.14 5.61 -9.38
CA GLN A 154 -4.52 6.54 -8.43
C GLN A 154 -5.44 7.73 -8.09
N ALA A 155 -6.15 8.28 -9.08
CA ALA A 155 -7.12 9.34 -8.85
C ALA A 155 -8.34 8.86 -8.04
N ALA A 156 -8.84 7.66 -8.38
CA ALA A 156 -9.96 7.04 -7.67
C ALA A 156 -9.59 6.60 -6.24
N LEU A 157 -8.39 6.08 -6.02
CA LEU A 157 -7.90 5.71 -4.68
C LEU A 157 -7.78 6.94 -3.78
N ALA A 158 -7.33 8.09 -4.32
CA ALA A 158 -7.31 9.35 -3.56
C ALA A 158 -8.72 9.76 -3.11
N GLN A 159 -9.72 9.64 -4.01
CA GLN A 159 -11.12 9.91 -3.67
C GLN A 159 -11.66 8.91 -2.66
N LEU A 160 -11.36 7.61 -2.82
CA LEU A 160 -11.76 6.56 -1.87
C LEU A 160 -11.28 6.88 -0.45
N VAL A 161 -10.01 7.24 -0.28
CA VAL A 161 -9.47 7.57 1.05
C VAL A 161 -10.14 8.82 1.62
N HIS A 162 -10.42 9.81 0.78
CA HIS A 162 -11.16 11.00 1.20
C HIS A 162 -12.57 10.65 1.67
N ASP A 163 -13.30 9.80 0.94
CA ASP A 163 -14.66 9.37 1.31
C ASP A 163 -14.66 8.57 2.61
N LEU A 164 -13.72 7.62 2.78
CA LEU A 164 -13.53 6.90 4.03
C LEU A 164 -13.23 7.83 5.21
N TYR A 165 -12.43 8.86 5.01
CA TYR A 165 -12.20 9.88 6.03
C TYR A 165 -13.45 10.68 6.37
N GLN A 166 -14.32 11.03 5.41
CA GLN A 166 -15.60 11.70 5.67
C GLN A 166 -16.56 10.78 6.46
N GLU A 167 -16.45 9.47 6.29
CA GLU A 167 -17.24 8.46 7.00
C GLU A 167 -16.64 8.08 8.37
N LYS A 168 -15.54 8.70 8.81
CA LYS A 168 -14.81 8.31 10.05
C LYS A 168 -15.67 8.33 11.33
N HIS A 169 -16.84 8.98 11.33
CA HIS A 169 -17.76 8.89 12.45
C HIS A 169 -18.20 7.45 12.78
N ALA A 170 -18.13 6.53 11.81
CA ALA A 170 -18.39 5.10 12.01
C ALA A 170 -17.20 4.35 12.64
N TYR A 171 -15.99 4.91 12.60
CA TYR A 171 -14.73 4.35 13.13
C TYR A 171 -13.82 5.45 13.71
N PRO A 172 -14.24 6.09 14.82
CA PRO A 172 -13.70 7.38 15.28
C PRO A 172 -12.21 7.35 15.68
N THR A 173 -11.66 6.19 16.04
CA THR A 173 -10.25 6.06 16.41
C THR A 173 -9.31 5.84 15.22
N LEU A 174 -9.87 5.55 14.03
CA LEU A 174 -9.08 5.26 12.84
C LEU A 174 -8.56 6.55 12.18
N GLY A 175 -7.26 6.62 12.02
CA GLY A 175 -6.60 7.70 11.28
C GLY A 175 -6.30 7.29 9.84
N PHE A 176 -6.34 8.28 8.94
CA PHE A 176 -6.06 8.10 7.52
C PHE A 176 -4.86 8.95 7.10
N ALA A 177 -4.01 8.40 6.25
CA ALA A 177 -2.91 9.15 5.66
C ALA A 177 -2.71 8.79 4.18
N ILE A 178 -2.35 9.81 3.41
CA ILE A 178 -1.91 9.70 2.03
C ILE A 178 -0.44 10.10 1.98
N VAL A 179 0.41 9.21 1.49
CA VAL A 179 1.82 9.49 1.21
C VAL A 179 1.99 9.62 -0.31
N ASP A 180 2.50 10.77 -0.77
CA ASP A 180 2.87 11.01 -2.17
C ASP A 180 4.39 11.12 -2.29
N PRO A 181 5.11 10.00 -2.42
CA PRO A 181 6.58 10.01 -2.44
C PRO A 181 7.16 10.65 -3.71
N GLY A 182 6.31 11.10 -4.63
CA GLY A 182 6.73 11.61 -5.92
C GLY A 182 7.40 10.52 -6.77
N TRP A 183 8.42 10.90 -7.52
CA TRP A 183 9.18 9.97 -8.33
C TRP A 183 10.26 9.28 -7.50
N VAL A 184 10.15 7.96 -7.38
CA VAL A 184 11.10 7.11 -6.65
C VAL A 184 11.73 6.11 -7.60
N ASP A 185 13.02 5.90 -7.49
CA ASP A 185 13.76 4.90 -8.28
C ASP A 185 13.42 3.49 -7.79
N THR A 186 12.54 2.84 -8.50
CA THR A 186 12.00 1.52 -8.17
C THR A 186 11.83 0.67 -9.43
N PRO A 187 11.70 -0.66 -9.32
CA PRO A 187 11.35 -1.50 -10.47
C PRO A 187 10.08 -1.03 -11.19
N LEU A 188 9.07 -0.53 -10.46
CA LEU A 188 7.82 -0.02 -11.05
C LEU A 188 8.09 1.22 -11.94
N SER A 189 8.80 2.22 -11.44
CA SER A 189 9.13 3.42 -12.21
C SER A 189 10.07 3.12 -13.37
N ARG A 190 11.03 2.19 -13.19
CA ARG A 190 11.93 1.70 -14.22
C ARG A 190 11.23 0.91 -15.33
N SER A 191 10.13 0.21 -15.01
CA SER A 191 9.35 -0.48 -16.04
C SER A 191 8.71 0.49 -17.04
N VAL A 192 8.47 1.75 -16.64
CA VAL A 192 7.90 2.82 -17.47
C VAL A 192 9.00 3.69 -18.10
N PHE A 193 10.02 4.02 -17.32
CA PHE A 193 11.17 4.85 -17.75
C PHE A 193 12.48 4.13 -17.41
N PRO A 194 12.96 3.21 -18.26
CA PRO A 194 14.12 2.36 -17.96
C PRO A 194 15.40 3.12 -17.62
N ALA A 195 15.61 4.27 -18.26
CA ALA A 195 16.77 5.12 -17.98
C ALA A 195 16.72 5.81 -16.61
N GLY A 196 15.53 5.88 -15.98
CA GLY A 196 15.31 6.70 -14.78
C GLY A 196 15.48 8.20 -15.06
N GLN A 197 15.49 8.99 -13.99
CA GLN A 197 15.73 10.43 -14.06
C GLN A 197 16.60 10.88 -12.89
N PRO A 198 17.51 11.85 -13.05
CA PRO A 198 18.43 12.29 -12.00
C PRO A 198 17.76 12.85 -10.73
N HIS A 199 16.51 13.29 -10.82
CA HIS A 199 15.75 13.87 -9.71
C HIS A 199 14.88 12.85 -8.96
N TRP A 200 14.93 11.55 -9.32
CA TRP A 200 14.20 10.54 -8.60
C TRP A 200 14.84 10.30 -7.22
N GLN A 201 13.99 10.20 -6.22
CA GLN A 201 14.42 9.88 -4.86
C GLN A 201 14.76 8.39 -4.75
N SER A 202 15.61 8.02 -3.81
CA SER A 202 15.77 6.61 -3.44
C SER A 202 14.57 6.15 -2.59
N ALA A 203 14.32 4.85 -2.57
CA ALA A 203 13.28 4.27 -1.71
C ALA A 203 13.55 4.53 -0.22
N ASP A 204 14.82 4.48 0.21
CA ASP A 204 15.20 4.76 1.60
C ASP A 204 14.97 6.23 2.00
N ALA A 205 15.06 7.17 1.04
CA ALA A 205 14.79 8.59 1.32
C ALA A 205 13.31 8.88 1.60
N VAL A 206 12.39 8.05 1.06
CA VAL A 206 10.94 8.24 1.23
C VAL A 206 10.34 7.37 2.33
N ALA A 207 11.03 6.32 2.79
CA ALA A 207 10.56 5.46 3.87
C ALA A 207 10.17 6.22 5.17
N PRO A 208 10.90 7.28 5.61
CA PRO A 208 10.52 8.06 6.79
C PRO A 208 9.11 8.68 6.73
N TYR A 209 8.55 8.95 5.55
CA TYR A 209 7.21 9.51 5.42
C TYR A 209 6.14 8.51 5.90
N TYR A 210 6.36 7.21 5.65
CA TYR A 210 5.44 6.15 6.10
C TYR A 210 5.54 5.92 7.62
N LEU A 211 6.72 6.06 8.21
CA LEU A 211 6.91 6.01 9.66
C LEU A 211 6.21 7.21 10.34
N ALA A 212 6.34 8.41 9.77
CA ALA A 212 5.64 9.58 10.26
C ALA A 212 4.12 9.39 10.17
N ALA A 213 3.61 8.88 9.04
CA ALA A 213 2.20 8.59 8.87
C ALA A 213 1.66 7.55 9.86
N LEU A 214 2.49 6.61 10.34
CA LEU A 214 2.12 5.61 11.33
C LEU A 214 1.86 6.21 12.73
N THR A 215 2.41 7.39 13.03
CA THR A 215 2.31 8.05 14.34
C THR A 215 1.54 9.37 14.31
N GLY A 216 0.98 9.72 13.17
CA GLY A 216 0.30 10.98 12.94
C GLY A 216 -1.03 11.16 13.68
N ASP A 217 -1.68 12.30 13.48
CA ASP A 217 -2.96 12.66 14.09
C ASP A 217 -4.12 11.91 13.42
N SER A 218 -4.98 11.27 14.21
CA SER A 218 -6.17 10.59 13.70
C SER A 218 -7.31 11.55 13.32
N ASP A 219 -7.28 12.79 13.82
CA ASP A 219 -8.39 13.74 13.62
C ASP A 219 -8.31 14.50 12.28
N GLN A 220 -7.26 14.29 11.52
CA GLN A 220 -7.05 14.89 10.21
C GLN A 220 -6.76 13.82 9.15
N LEU A 221 -7.19 14.08 7.91
CA LEU A 221 -6.64 13.37 6.76
C LEU A 221 -5.25 13.95 6.47
N GLU A 222 -4.22 13.19 6.83
CA GLU A 222 -2.85 13.65 6.69
C GLU A 222 -2.32 13.41 5.28
N HIS A 223 -1.52 14.36 4.82
CA HIS A 223 -0.82 14.29 3.55
C HIS A 223 0.69 14.44 3.77
N TYR A 224 1.45 13.45 3.35
CA TYR A 224 2.91 13.44 3.38
C TYR A 224 3.49 13.58 1.97
N PRO A 225 4.68 14.18 1.83
CA PRO A 225 5.37 14.26 0.55
C PRO A 225 5.69 12.87 0.01
#